data_7891cec4630fbb6754370742a9a6fefe
#
_entry.id   7891cec4630fbb6754370742a9a6fefe
#
_cell.length_a   1.000
_cell.length_b   1.000
_cell.length_c   1.000
_cell.angle_alpha   90.00
_cell.angle_beta   90.00
_cell.angle_gamma   90.00
#
_symmetry.space_group_name_H-M   'P 1'
#
loop_
_entity.id
_entity.type
_entity.pdbx_description
1 polymer ?
#
loop_
_entity_poly.entity_id
_entity_poly.type
_entity_poly.pdbx_seq_one_letter_code
_entity_poly.pdbx_strand_id
1 'polypeptide(L)'
;MSALSEVLWSGPGSNSYEDFYSRLKKLLLRFDIMEWVYAPGSFFVNILSEQTEDSGSYAIKLISEKPGEEIRYTTDGSPPTSNSDLYKNPILLNQKTTIKAALFIDRSIAGKVSEKTILFSKAIGKKTKYLTSYSNRYTGTGMQTLVNGLTGTIAHNDGYWQGWLEQDLEVVIDLEEKENIMGVSIGFLESHGVWIFLPVSVEISFSNDGGYYINPIMIEVKDGKRNGSANRTTVQSPEINLSARYIKIKAINRGTCPDWHPGAGGKSWVFADEIFVE
;
A
#
# COMPACT_ATOMS: atom_id res chain seq x y z
N MET A 1 -23.67 -21.84 4.35
CA MET A 1 -24.79 -22.67 4.84
C MET A 1 -24.35 -23.53 6.00
N SER A 2 -23.32 -24.38 5.93
CA SER A 2 -22.88 -25.28 7.02
C SER A 2 -22.64 -24.59 8.37
N ALA A 3 -21.98 -23.43 8.39
CA ALA A 3 -21.77 -22.66 9.63
C ALA A 3 -23.07 -22.16 10.24
N LEU A 4 -24.02 -21.69 9.42
CA LEU A 4 -25.33 -21.24 9.89
C LEU A 4 -26.14 -22.40 10.44
N SER A 5 -26.13 -23.55 9.77
CA SER A 5 -26.79 -24.76 10.27
C SER A 5 -26.25 -25.18 11.62
N GLU A 6 -24.93 -25.16 11.81
CA GLU A 6 -24.33 -25.54 13.09
C GLU A 6 -24.73 -24.60 14.24
N VAL A 7 -24.69 -23.28 14.00
CA VAL A 7 -25.11 -22.30 15.01
C VAL A 7 -26.59 -22.49 15.40
N LEU A 8 -27.43 -22.74 14.43
CA LEU A 8 -28.87 -22.95 14.65
C LEU A 8 -29.18 -24.25 15.45
N TRP A 9 -28.37 -25.31 15.25
CA TRP A 9 -28.58 -26.60 15.95
C TRP A 9 -27.91 -26.67 17.31
N SER A 10 -26.71 -26.09 17.46
CA SER A 10 -25.90 -26.23 18.68
C SER A 10 -26.11 -25.12 19.70
N GLY A 11 -26.79 -24.05 19.32
CA GLY A 11 -26.99 -22.88 20.18
C GLY A 11 -25.73 -22.03 20.38
N PRO A 12 -25.86 -20.83 20.94
CA PRO A 12 -24.74 -19.93 21.17
C PRO A 12 -23.79 -20.46 22.27
N GLY A 13 -22.50 -20.51 21.97
CA GLY A 13 -21.42 -20.68 22.95
C GLY A 13 -20.87 -22.08 23.13
N SER A 14 -21.27 -23.07 22.31
CA SER A 14 -20.86 -24.47 22.50
C SER A 14 -19.59 -24.88 21.74
N ASN A 15 -19.18 -24.16 20.68
CA ASN A 15 -18.09 -24.62 19.81
C ASN A 15 -17.12 -23.49 19.46
N SER A 16 -15.81 -23.78 19.51
CA SER A 16 -14.79 -22.89 18.97
C SER A 16 -14.79 -22.92 17.44
N TYR A 17 -14.19 -21.91 16.81
CA TYR A 17 -14.00 -21.89 15.36
C TYR A 17 -13.12 -23.04 14.88
N GLU A 18 -12.10 -23.42 15.67
CA GLU A 18 -11.21 -24.53 15.40
C GLU A 18 -11.96 -25.87 15.35
N ASP A 19 -12.85 -26.11 16.31
CA ASP A 19 -13.70 -27.30 16.34
C ASP A 19 -14.65 -27.35 15.14
N PHE A 20 -15.32 -26.23 14.87
CA PHE A 20 -16.16 -26.08 13.68
C PHE A 20 -15.36 -26.40 12.41
N TYR A 21 -14.19 -25.78 12.25
CA TYR A 21 -13.35 -25.97 11.07
C TYR A 21 -12.88 -27.43 10.90
N SER A 22 -12.52 -28.09 11.99
CA SER A 22 -12.15 -29.52 11.98
C SER A 22 -13.30 -30.41 11.45
N ARG A 23 -14.55 -30.13 11.85
CA ARG A 23 -15.72 -30.85 11.35
C ARG A 23 -16.06 -30.48 9.91
N LEU A 24 -15.91 -29.21 9.57
CA LEU A 24 -16.12 -28.73 8.20
C LEU A 24 -15.18 -29.43 7.21
N LYS A 25 -13.90 -29.61 7.53
CA LYS A 25 -12.96 -30.35 6.68
C LYS A 25 -13.48 -31.76 6.34
N LYS A 26 -13.98 -32.49 7.35
CA LYS A 26 -14.55 -33.83 7.15
C LYS A 26 -15.83 -33.79 6.28
N LEU A 27 -16.63 -32.75 6.41
CA LEU A 27 -17.82 -32.57 5.59
C LEU A 27 -17.46 -32.26 4.14
N LEU A 28 -16.46 -31.42 3.89
CA LEU A 28 -16.01 -31.08 2.55
C LEU A 28 -15.44 -32.29 1.81
N LEU A 29 -14.71 -33.16 2.50
CA LEU A 29 -14.26 -34.43 1.91
C LEU A 29 -15.44 -35.33 1.45
N ARG A 30 -16.58 -35.29 2.17
CA ARG A 30 -17.78 -36.01 1.74
C ARG A 30 -18.43 -35.34 0.52
N PHE A 31 -18.41 -34.00 0.44
CA PHE A 31 -18.89 -33.28 -0.73
C PHE A 31 -18.06 -33.60 -1.98
N ASP A 32 -16.72 -33.73 -1.82
CA ASP A 32 -15.83 -34.17 -2.91
C ASP A 32 -16.19 -35.57 -3.42
N ILE A 33 -16.44 -36.52 -2.51
CA ILE A 33 -16.85 -37.90 -2.87
C ILE A 33 -18.23 -37.90 -3.58
N MET A 34 -19.12 -36.95 -3.20
CA MET A 34 -20.45 -36.81 -3.81
C MET A 34 -20.43 -35.94 -5.07
N GLU A 35 -19.26 -35.47 -5.49
CA GLU A 35 -19.07 -34.53 -6.63
C GLU A 35 -19.90 -33.23 -6.48
N TRP A 36 -20.16 -32.81 -5.25
CA TRP A 36 -20.89 -31.56 -4.98
C TRP A 36 -19.99 -30.37 -5.13
N VAL A 37 -20.42 -29.39 -5.95
CA VAL A 37 -19.71 -28.13 -6.10
C VAL A 37 -20.01 -27.21 -4.90
N TYR A 38 -19.00 -26.84 -4.17
CA TYR A 38 -19.07 -25.89 -3.07
C TYR A 38 -18.05 -24.77 -3.23
N ALA A 39 -18.32 -23.62 -2.63
CA ALA A 39 -17.33 -22.55 -2.60
C ALA A 39 -16.13 -22.98 -1.74
N PRO A 40 -14.90 -22.97 -2.25
CA PRO A 40 -13.72 -23.47 -1.54
C PRO A 40 -13.37 -22.65 -0.30
N GLY A 41 -14.14 -21.62 -0.02
CA GLY A 41 -13.89 -20.71 1.11
C GLY A 41 -12.67 -19.82 0.88
N SER A 42 -12.32 -19.05 1.90
CA SER A 42 -11.18 -18.13 1.83
C SER A 42 -9.86 -18.88 2.08
N PHE A 43 -9.40 -19.65 1.09
CA PHE A 43 -8.07 -20.29 1.14
C PHE A 43 -7.00 -19.29 0.65
N PHE A 44 -6.88 -18.16 1.32
CA PHE A 44 -5.82 -17.21 1.04
C PHE A 44 -5.11 -16.79 2.34
N VAL A 45 -3.91 -16.28 2.17
CA VAL A 45 -3.11 -15.75 3.26
C VAL A 45 -3.13 -14.23 3.20
N ASN A 46 -3.59 -13.58 4.27
CA ASN A 46 -3.46 -12.14 4.42
C ASN A 46 -2.02 -11.80 4.79
N ILE A 47 -1.39 -10.93 4.01
CA ILE A 47 -0.03 -10.44 4.24
C ILE A 47 -0.14 -9.04 4.85
N LEU A 48 0.02 -8.94 6.17
CA LEU A 48 0.02 -7.69 6.91
C LEU A 48 1.44 -7.22 7.14
N SER A 49 1.69 -5.93 6.98
CA SER A 49 2.99 -5.30 7.26
C SER A 49 2.82 -4.28 8.39
N GLU A 50 3.62 -4.39 9.41
CA GLU A 50 3.69 -3.44 10.52
C GLU A 50 5.13 -2.90 10.59
N GLN A 51 5.28 -1.60 10.74
CA GLN A 51 6.60 -1.01 10.95
C GLN A 51 7.10 -1.37 12.33
N THR A 52 8.39 -1.72 12.45
CA THR A 52 9.03 -1.94 13.75
C THR A 52 9.35 -0.62 14.44
N GLU A 53 9.55 -0.65 15.76
CA GLU A 53 9.91 0.54 16.55
C GLU A 53 11.21 1.20 16.07
N ASP A 54 12.14 0.44 15.52
CA ASP A 54 13.42 0.91 14.98
C ASP A 54 13.30 1.63 13.62
N SER A 55 12.09 2.02 13.19
CA SER A 55 11.76 2.76 11.95
C SER A 55 12.47 2.30 10.65
N GLY A 56 13.31 1.30 10.73
CA GLY A 56 14.14 0.78 9.62
C GLY A 56 13.75 -0.62 9.12
N SER A 57 12.68 -1.23 9.65
CA SER A 57 12.27 -2.58 9.29
C SER A 57 10.75 -2.76 9.32
N TYR A 58 10.25 -3.73 8.58
CA TYR A 58 8.86 -4.17 8.65
C TYR A 58 8.77 -5.57 9.24
N ALA A 59 7.85 -5.77 10.17
CA ALA A 59 7.42 -7.08 10.62
C ALA A 59 6.22 -7.53 9.78
N ILE A 60 6.39 -8.61 9.04
CA ILE A 60 5.34 -9.15 8.17
C ILE A 60 4.63 -10.28 8.91
N LYS A 61 3.32 -10.14 9.08
CA LYS A 61 2.45 -11.16 9.64
C LYS A 61 1.66 -11.83 8.52
N LEU A 62 1.71 -13.15 8.49
CA LEU A 62 0.92 -13.97 7.58
C LEU A 62 -0.23 -14.58 8.36
N ILE A 63 -1.45 -14.27 7.98
CA ILE A 63 -2.66 -14.68 8.69
C ILE A 63 -3.59 -15.44 7.74
N SER A 64 -4.10 -16.55 8.20
CA SER A 64 -5.15 -17.30 7.51
C SER A 64 -6.37 -17.52 8.40
N GLU A 65 -7.55 -17.58 7.79
CA GLU A 65 -8.79 -18.01 8.45
C GLU A 65 -8.86 -19.52 8.69
N LYS A 66 -7.82 -20.28 8.28
CA LYS A 66 -7.77 -21.73 8.42
C LYS A 66 -6.80 -22.14 9.53
N PRO A 67 -7.27 -22.32 10.77
CA PRO A 67 -6.42 -22.67 11.90
C PRO A 67 -5.78 -24.06 11.69
N GLY A 68 -4.51 -24.17 12.06
CA GLY A 68 -3.77 -25.42 12.02
C GLY A 68 -3.25 -25.84 10.65
N GLU A 69 -3.52 -25.07 9.58
CA GLU A 69 -2.93 -25.32 8.27
C GLU A 69 -1.56 -24.65 8.14
N GLU A 70 -0.66 -25.27 7.35
CA GLU A 70 0.67 -24.71 7.12
C GLU A 70 0.62 -23.51 6.19
N ILE A 71 1.19 -22.37 6.60
CA ILE A 71 1.48 -21.26 5.72
C ILE A 71 2.94 -21.36 5.30
N ARG A 72 3.18 -21.46 3.98
CA ARG A 72 4.53 -21.41 3.41
C ARG A 72 4.69 -20.17 2.57
N TYR A 73 5.90 -19.63 2.57
CA TYR A 73 6.18 -18.35 1.92
C TYR A 73 7.55 -18.33 1.25
N THR A 74 7.73 -17.35 0.37
CA THR A 74 9.00 -16.97 -0.26
C THR A 74 9.18 -15.46 -0.17
N THR A 75 10.42 -14.99 -0.21
CA THR A 75 10.78 -13.57 -0.19
C THR A 75 11.51 -13.11 -1.45
N ASP A 76 11.67 -14.00 -2.41
CA ASP A 76 12.32 -13.75 -3.71
C ASP A 76 11.32 -13.57 -4.86
N GLY A 77 10.02 -13.56 -4.55
CA GLY A 77 8.95 -13.46 -5.55
C GLY A 77 8.64 -14.76 -6.30
N SER A 78 9.33 -15.87 -6.00
CA SER A 78 8.99 -17.18 -6.56
C SER A 78 7.70 -17.73 -5.93
N PRO A 79 6.90 -18.54 -6.64
CA PRO A 79 5.76 -19.22 -6.04
C PRO A 79 6.19 -20.16 -4.91
N PRO A 80 5.51 -20.15 -3.73
CA PRO A 80 5.85 -21.08 -2.64
C PRO A 80 5.55 -22.53 -3.04
N THR A 81 6.40 -23.43 -2.56
CA THR A 81 6.31 -24.88 -2.74
C THR A 81 6.22 -25.58 -1.39
N SER A 82 6.00 -26.88 -1.38
CA SER A 82 6.03 -27.71 -0.14
C SER A 82 7.40 -27.69 0.57
N ASN A 83 8.45 -27.21 -0.09
CA ASN A 83 9.79 -27.08 0.47
C ASN A 83 10.15 -25.64 0.86
N SER A 84 9.28 -24.67 0.58
CA SER A 84 9.47 -23.28 0.97
C SER A 84 9.37 -23.11 2.49
N ASP A 85 9.84 -21.98 3.00
CA ASP A 85 9.87 -21.70 4.43
C ASP A 85 8.48 -21.78 5.06
N LEU A 86 8.42 -22.42 6.22
CA LEU A 86 7.22 -22.51 7.04
C LEU A 86 7.09 -21.28 7.92
N TYR A 87 5.96 -20.57 7.81
CA TYR A 87 5.70 -19.41 8.65
C TYR A 87 5.42 -19.82 10.09
N LYS A 88 6.21 -19.29 11.02
CA LYS A 88 6.06 -19.51 12.47
C LYS A 88 6.03 -18.22 13.25
N ASN A 89 6.80 -17.22 12.83
CA ASN A 89 6.97 -15.94 13.49
C ASN A 89 6.93 -14.81 12.44
N PRO A 90 6.68 -13.56 12.84
CA PRO A 90 6.75 -12.42 11.94
C PRO A 90 8.11 -12.36 11.22
N ILE A 91 8.06 -12.11 9.90
CA ILE A 91 9.24 -12.02 9.04
C ILE A 91 9.72 -10.57 9.09
N LEU A 92 10.97 -10.37 9.49
CA LEU A 92 11.58 -9.04 9.51
C LEU A 92 12.20 -8.74 8.13
N LEU A 93 11.82 -7.60 7.55
CA LEU A 93 12.34 -7.12 6.28
C LEU A 93 12.93 -5.74 6.46
N ASN A 94 14.10 -5.52 5.85
CA ASN A 94 14.81 -4.24 5.84
C ASN A 94 15.18 -3.77 4.43
N GLN A 95 14.60 -4.38 3.40
CA GLN A 95 14.80 -4.03 2.00
C GLN A 95 13.56 -4.36 1.17
N LYS A 96 13.45 -3.76 -0.01
CA LYS A 96 12.38 -4.05 -0.98
C LYS A 96 12.27 -5.56 -1.20
N THR A 97 11.12 -6.12 -0.90
CA THR A 97 10.91 -7.57 -0.93
C THR A 97 9.51 -7.89 -1.47
N THR A 98 9.43 -8.81 -2.40
CA THR A 98 8.15 -9.37 -2.83
C THR A 98 7.92 -10.69 -2.10
N ILE A 99 6.91 -10.70 -1.24
CA ILE A 99 6.49 -11.89 -0.50
C ILE A 99 5.38 -12.57 -1.27
N LYS A 100 5.52 -13.88 -1.45
CA LYS A 100 4.42 -14.75 -1.86
C LYS A 100 4.17 -15.76 -0.76
N ALA A 101 2.88 -15.96 -0.43
CA ALA A 101 2.46 -16.89 0.61
C ALA A 101 1.25 -17.71 0.17
N ALA A 102 1.20 -18.96 0.58
CA ALA A 102 0.08 -19.85 0.31
C ALA A 102 -0.18 -20.77 1.50
N LEU A 103 -1.43 -21.23 1.61
CA LEU A 103 -1.80 -22.31 2.49
C LEU A 103 -1.45 -23.65 1.87
N PHE A 104 -0.97 -24.58 2.68
CA PHE A 104 -0.66 -25.94 2.28
C PHE A 104 -1.50 -26.92 3.11
N ILE A 105 -2.19 -27.81 2.40
CA ILE A 105 -2.89 -28.97 2.93
C ILE A 105 -2.33 -30.19 2.22
N ASP A 106 -1.92 -31.19 2.97
CA ASP A 106 -1.34 -32.43 2.43
C ASP A 106 -0.22 -32.16 1.39
N ARG A 107 0.66 -31.20 1.69
CA ARG A 107 1.79 -30.74 0.83
C ARG A 107 1.39 -30.10 -0.49
N SER A 108 0.11 -29.85 -0.70
CA SER A 108 -0.41 -29.17 -1.91
C SER A 108 -0.92 -27.78 -1.59
N ILE A 109 -0.79 -26.84 -2.53
CA ILE A 109 -1.33 -25.49 -2.36
C ILE A 109 -2.85 -25.58 -2.31
N ALA A 110 -3.43 -25.05 -1.23
CA ALA A 110 -4.86 -24.89 -1.07
C ALA A 110 -5.25 -23.45 -1.40
N GLY A 111 -6.00 -23.25 -2.47
CA GLY A 111 -6.48 -21.95 -2.90
C GLY A 111 -5.48 -21.15 -3.74
N LYS A 112 -5.41 -19.86 -3.52
CA LYS A 112 -4.58 -18.94 -4.32
C LYS A 112 -3.32 -18.54 -3.55
N VAL A 113 -2.24 -18.32 -4.30
CA VAL A 113 -1.03 -17.67 -3.79
C VAL A 113 -1.34 -16.19 -3.58
N SER A 114 -1.12 -15.71 -2.36
CA SER A 114 -1.16 -14.30 -2.03
C SER A 114 0.20 -13.67 -2.31
N GLU A 115 0.21 -12.46 -2.85
CA GLU A 115 1.43 -11.72 -3.17
C GLU A 115 1.35 -10.29 -2.63
N LYS A 116 2.44 -9.82 -2.06
CA LYS A 116 2.61 -8.43 -1.66
C LYS A 116 4.06 -8.00 -1.81
N THR A 117 4.27 -6.89 -2.50
CA THR A 117 5.58 -6.22 -2.52
C THR A 117 5.64 -5.21 -1.41
N ILE A 118 6.62 -5.36 -0.53
CA ILE A 118 6.94 -4.40 0.52
C ILE A 118 7.99 -3.47 -0.06
N LEU A 119 7.63 -2.21 -0.21
CA LEU A 119 8.55 -1.16 -0.65
C LEU A 119 9.28 -0.64 0.58
N PHE A 120 10.59 -0.47 0.45
CA PHE A 120 11.42 0.11 1.48
C PHE A 120 11.81 1.52 1.07
N SER A 121 11.61 2.46 1.98
CA SER A 121 11.90 3.87 1.70
C SER A 121 12.71 4.47 2.83
N LYS A 122 13.81 5.16 2.48
CA LYS A 122 14.61 5.95 3.43
C LYS A 122 13.82 7.11 4.06
N ALA A 123 12.69 7.48 3.45
CA ALA A 123 11.80 8.53 3.96
C ALA A 123 10.88 8.06 5.09
N ILE A 124 10.69 6.75 5.28
CA ILE A 124 9.71 6.25 6.25
C ILE A 124 10.08 6.68 7.68
N GLY A 125 9.08 7.26 8.36
CA GLY A 125 9.23 7.77 9.73
C GLY A 125 10.05 9.04 9.87
N LYS A 126 10.58 9.57 8.76
CA LYS A 126 11.41 10.78 8.76
C LYS A 126 10.59 12.05 8.96
N LYS A 127 11.28 13.12 9.40
CA LYS A 127 10.61 14.40 9.65
C LYS A 127 10.23 15.09 8.35
N THR A 128 9.00 15.56 8.31
CA THR A 128 8.49 16.36 7.20
C THR A 128 8.23 17.79 7.61
N LYS A 129 8.53 18.74 6.71
CA LYS A 129 8.16 20.15 6.83
C LYS A 129 7.32 20.54 5.62
N TYR A 130 6.04 20.74 5.82
CA TYR A 130 5.14 21.21 4.78
C TYR A 130 5.37 22.73 4.59
N LEU A 131 5.64 23.14 3.35
CA LEU A 131 5.79 24.54 2.95
C LEU A 131 4.47 25.13 2.48
N THR A 132 3.53 24.26 2.05
CA THR A 132 2.13 24.58 1.76
C THR A 132 1.21 23.72 2.61
N SER A 133 0.10 24.25 3.05
CA SER A 133 -0.82 23.53 3.94
C SER A 133 -1.75 22.63 3.15
N TYR A 134 -1.85 21.35 3.55
CA TYR A 134 -2.92 20.48 3.07
C TYR A 134 -4.27 20.85 3.71
N SER A 135 -5.35 20.43 3.08
CA SER A 135 -6.71 20.72 3.55
C SER A 135 -7.05 19.96 4.83
N ASN A 136 -7.71 20.63 5.78
CA ASN A 136 -8.24 20.00 7.00
C ASN A 136 -9.31 18.93 6.72
N ARG A 137 -9.84 18.86 5.50
CA ARG A 137 -10.83 17.87 5.08
C ARG A 137 -10.17 16.54 4.68
N TYR A 138 -8.93 16.60 4.19
CA TYR A 138 -8.19 15.45 3.69
C TYR A 138 -6.77 15.47 4.27
N THR A 139 -6.68 15.00 5.50
CA THR A 139 -5.45 15.08 6.31
C THR A 139 -4.60 13.82 6.22
N GLY A 140 -5.15 12.75 5.64
CA GLY A 140 -4.54 11.43 5.78
C GLY A 140 -4.35 11.09 7.26
N THR A 141 -3.18 10.56 7.61
CA THR A 141 -2.75 10.27 8.98
C THR A 141 -2.03 11.47 9.64
N GLY A 142 -2.18 12.68 9.10
CA GLY A 142 -1.52 13.89 9.58
C GLY A 142 -0.15 14.11 8.97
N MET A 143 0.76 14.74 9.71
CA MET A 143 2.07 15.17 9.19
C MET A 143 2.95 14.02 8.66
N GLN A 144 2.71 12.80 9.07
CA GLN A 144 3.47 11.62 8.63
C GLN A 144 2.89 10.93 7.39
N THR A 145 1.77 11.40 6.86
CA THR A 145 1.08 10.72 5.74
C THR A 145 2.00 10.40 4.58
N LEU A 146 2.82 11.36 4.16
CA LEU A 146 3.69 11.21 3.00
C LEU A 146 4.94 10.34 3.24
N VAL A 147 5.15 9.88 4.48
CA VAL A 147 6.36 9.14 4.89
C VAL A 147 6.06 8.03 5.90
N ASN A 148 4.86 7.46 5.88
CA ASN A 148 4.45 6.43 6.84
C ASN A 148 4.45 5.00 6.25
N GLY A 149 4.80 4.84 4.98
CA GLY A 149 4.83 3.56 4.28
C GLY A 149 3.45 3.04 3.88
N LEU A 150 2.39 3.84 4.02
CA LEU A 150 1.02 3.45 3.70
C LEU A 150 0.57 4.13 2.41
N THR A 151 0.05 3.35 1.49
CA THR A 151 -0.47 3.85 0.23
C THR A 151 -2.00 3.89 0.24
N GLY A 152 -2.57 4.94 -0.32
CA GLY A 152 -4.01 5.05 -0.52
C GLY A 152 -4.53 4.10 -1.60
N THR A 153 -5.83 3.83 -1.53
CA THR A 153 -6.56 3.09 -2.55
C THR A 153 -7.14 4.04 -3.60
N ILE A 154 -7.99 3.56 -4.49
CA ILE A 154 -8.71 4.41 -5.43
C ILE A 154 -9.86 5.21 -4.77
N ALA A 155 -10.12 5.02 -3.48
CA ALA A 155 -11.12 5.76 -2.72
C ALA A 155 -10.47 6.99 -2.07
N HIS A 156 -10.85 8.19 -2.50
CA HIS A 156 -10.30 9.46 -2.01
C HIS A 156 -10.53 9.72 -0.51
N ASN A 157 -11.41 8.97 0.12
CA ASN A 157 -11.82 9.13 1.52
C ASN A 157 -11.43 7.92 2.40
N ASP A 158 -10.45 7.11 1.97
CA ASP A 158 -9.97 5.95 2.73
C ASP A 158 -9.10 6.29 3.95
N GLY A 159 -8.76 7.57 4.12
CA GLY A 159 -7.96 8.06 5.25
C GLY A 159 -6.46 8.06 5.02
N TYR A 160 -5.98 7.67 3.84
CA TYR A 160 -4.54 7.63 3.49
C TYR A 160 -4.10 8.77 2.56
N TRP A 161 -5.02 9.58 2.07
CA TRP A 161 -4.75 10.68 1.15
C TRP A 161 -4.68 12.02 1.86
N GLN A 162 -3.67 12.82 1.52
CA GLN A 162 -3.67 14.26 1.78
C GLN A 162 -4.07 15.02 0.52
N GLY A 163 -4.85 16.10 0.70
CA GLY A 163 -5.40 16.88 -0.42
C GLY A 163 -5.03 18.37 -0.34
N TRP A 164 -4.64 18.94 -1.48
CA TRP A 164 -4.38 20.36 -1.70
C TRP A 164 -5.39 20.92 -2.70
N LEU A 165 -6.15 21.94 -2.29
CA LEU A 165 -7.12 22.61 -3.14
C LEU A 165 -6.51 23.89 -3.69
N GLU A 166 -6.41 24.02 -5.01
CA GLU A 166 -5.82 25.17 -5.72
C GLU A 166 -4.35 25.49 -5.34
N GLN A 167 -3.78 24.80 -4.40
CA GLN A 167 -2.41 24.98 -3.94
C GLN A 167 -1.53 23.85 -4.45
N ASP A 168 -0.28 24.17 -4.67
CA ASP A 168 0.75 23.16 -4.90
C ASP A 168 0.97 22.35 -3.62
N LEU A 169 1.32 21.07 -3.76
CA LEU A 169 1.98 20.34 -2.69
C LEU A 169 3.44 20.79 -2.65
N GLU A 170 3.92 21.24 -1.51
CA GLU A 170 5.34 21.51 -1.31
C GLU A 170 5.78 21.03 0.08
N VAL A 171 6.71 20.07 0.11
CA VAL A 171 7.17 19.42 1.32
C VAL A 171 8.69 19.20 1.28
N VAL A 172 9.32 19.30 2.44
CA VAL A 172 10.72 18.94 2.67
C VAL A 172 10.76 17.72 3.58
N ILE A 173 11.53 16.70 3.19
CA ILE A 173 11.85 15.54 4.01
C ILE A 173 13.27 15.70 4.54
N ASP A 174 13.49 15.60 5.85
CA ASP A 174 14.79 15.51 6.50
C ASP A 174 15.12 14.03 6.75
N LEU A 175 16.05 13.49 6.00
CA LEU A 175 16.53 12.10 6.19
C LEU A 175 17.36 11.94 7.46
N GLU A 176 17.59 13.06 8.23
CA GLU A 176 18.38 13.15 9.47
C GLU A 176 19.88 13.05 9.26
N GLU A 177 20.29 12.25 8.31
CA GLU A 177 21.70 12.15 7.88
C GLU A 177 21.81 12.17 6.35
N LYS A 178 23.04 12.26 5.87
CA LYS A 178 23.31 12.28 4.43
C LYS A 178 23.23 10.86 3.88
N GLU A 179 22.23 10.63 3.04
CA GLU A 179 21.93 9.36 2.41
C GLU A 179 22.28 9.34 0.91
N ASN A 180 22.62 8.18 0.39
CA ASN A 180 22.74 7.99 -1.06
C ASN A 180 21.35 7.74 -1.65
N ILE A 181 20.91 8.57 -2.60
CA ILE A 181 19.58 8.57 -3.18
C ILE A 181 19.69 8.01 -4.61
N MET A 182 18.99 6.90 -4.85
CA MET A 182 18.94 6.22 -6.15
C MET A 182 17.69 6.60 -6.93
N GLY A 183 16.62 6.99 -6.24
CA GLY A 183 15.36 7.36 -6.84
C GLY A 183 14.40 7.96 -5.82
N VAL A 184 13.45 8.76 -6.33
CA VAL A 184 12.34 9.30 -5.55
C VAL A 184 11.05 9.09 -6.33
N SER A 185 10.02 8.60 -5.66
CA SER A 185 8.70 8.48 -6.26
C SER A 185 7.61 8.94 -5.30
N ILE A 186 6.48 9.40 -5.87
CA ILE A 186 5.32 9.86 -5.11
C ILE A 186 4.03 9.35 -5.75
N GLY A 187 3.11 8.89 -4.90
CA GLY A 187 1.80 8.43 -5.33
C GLY A 187 0.77 9.55 -5.38
N PHE A 188 -0.02 9.61 -6.46
CA PHE A 188 -1.11 10.54 -6.66
C PHE A 188 -2.40 9.81 -6.99
N LEU A 189 -3.53 10.37 -6.54
CA LEU A 189 -4.85 9.93 -6.95
C LEU A 189 -5.34 10.78 -8.12
N GLU A 190 -5.91 10.11 -9.11
CA GLU A 190 -6.70 10.72 -10.16
C GLU A 190 -8.15 10.25 -10.03
N SER A 191 -9.11 11.17 -9.87
CA SER A 191 -10.53 10.88 -9.76
C SER A 191 -11.35 12.09 -10.22
N HIS A 192 -11.55 12.21 -11.53
CA HIS A 192 -12.16 13.39 -12.14
C HIS A 192 -13.56 13.66 -11.60
N GLY A 193 -14.38 12.63 -11.34
CA GLY A 193 -15.74 12.79 -10.83
C GLY A 193 -15.84 13.54 -9.49
N VAL A 194 -14.75 13.61 -8.73
CA VAL A 194 -14.63 14.36 -7.46
C VAL A 194 -13.56 15.46 -7.51
N TRP A 195 -13.21 15.90 -8.74
CA TRP A 195 -12.35 17.04 -9.04
C TRP A 195 -10.89 16.86 -8.61
N ILE A 196 -10.44 15.62 -8.50
CA ILE A 196 -9.05 15.26 -8.17
C ILE A 196 -8.31 14.96 -9.47
N PHE A 197 -7.22 15.69 -9.71
CA PHE A 197 -6.40 15.59 -10.92
C PHE A 197 -4.95 15.28 -10.54
N LEU A 198 -4.24 14.69 -11.49
CA LEU A 198 -2.79 14.58 -11.38
C LEU A 198 -2.16 15.98 -11.40
N PRO A 199 -1.02 16.19 -10.71
CA PRO A 199 -0.26 17.44 -10.82
C PRO A 199 0.19 17.64 -12.27
N VAL A 200 0.43 18.89 -12.65
CA VAL A 200 0.97 19.23 -13.98
C VAL A 200 2.41 18.76 -14.10
N SER A 201 3.16 18.94 -13.03
CA SER A 201 4.55 18.49 -12.93
C SER A 201 4.94 18.24 -11.47
N VAL A 202 6.02 17.49 -11.28
CA VAL A 202 6.67 17.28 -10.00
C VAL A 202 8.12 17.73 -10.11
N GLU A 203 8.53 18.64 -9.23
CA GLU A 203 9.92 19.06 -9.04
C GLU A 203 10.51 18.40 -7.80
N ILE A 204 11.69 17.83 -7.93
CA ILE A 204 12.44 17.21 -6.83
C ILE A 204 13.80 17.90 -6.76
N SER A 205 14.19 18.41 -5.60
CA SER A 205 15.49 19.06 -5.41
C SER A 205 16.10 18.66 -4.07
N PHE A 206 17.42 18.78 -3.95
CA PHE A 206 18.22 18.17 -2.89
C PHE A 206 19.04 19.20 -2.16
N SER A 207 19.28 18.97 -0.86
CA SER A 207 20.10 19.84 -0.02
C SER A 207 20.85 19.04 1.05
N ASN A 208 21.99 19.56 1.49
CA ASN A 208 22.71 19.03 2.66
C ASN A 208 22.52 19.88 3.93
N ASP A 209 22.08 21.11 3.80
CA ASP A 209 21.91 22.08 4.89
C ASP A 209 20.45 22.49 5.15
N GLY A 210 19.54 22.08 4.24
CA GLY A 210 18.12 22.45 4.31
C GLY A 210 17.80 23.88 3.90
N GLY A 211 18.80 24.67 3.52
CA GLY A 211 18.66 26.06 3.09
C GLY A 211 18.79 26.25 1.59
N TYR A 212 19.82 25.65 0.99
CA TYR A 212 20.09 25.77 -0.43
C TYR A 212 19.85 24.44 -1.14
N TYR A 213 18.95 24.45 -2.13
CA TYR A 213 18.55 23.27 -2.91
C TYR A 213 19.15 23.29 -4.30
N ILE A 214 19.71 22.15 -4.72
CA ILE A 214 20.42 21.95 -5.99
C ILE A 214 19.83 20.79 -6.78
N ASN A 215 20.30 20.67 -8.04
CA ASN A 215 19.98 19.56 -8.93
C ASN A 215 18.46 19.32 -9.08
N PRO A 216 17.66 20.34 -9.45
CA PRO A 216 16.23 20.17 -9.62
C PRO A 216 15.95 19.21 -10.78
N ILE A 217 15.13 18.19 -10.49
CA ILE A 217 14.61 17.26 -11.47
C ILE A 217 13.15 17.62 -11.70
N MET A 218 12.80 18.02 -12.91
CA MET A 218 11.43 18.33 -13.31
C MET A 218 10.83 17.13 -14.05
N ILE A 219 9.67 16.65 -13.60
CA ILE A 219 8.94 15.55 -14.20
C ILE A 219 7.59 16.08 -14.65
N GLU A 220 7.36 16.15 -15.96
CA GLU A 220 6.04 16.47 -16.48
C GLU A 220 5.11 15.27 -16.31
N VAL A 221 3.91 15.50 -15.79
CA VAL A 221 2.92 14.48 -15.55
C VAL A 221 1.83 14.55 -16.60
N LYS A 222 1.68 13.48 -17.35
CA LYS A 222 0.63 13.39 -18.37
C LYS A 222 -0.70 13.08 -17.70
N ASP A 223 -1.75 13.76 -18.15
CA ASP A 223 -3.12 13.43 -17.73
C ASP A 223 -3.42 11.95 -18.00
N GLY A 224 -4.11 11.34 -17.07
CA GLY A 224 -4.61 9.98 -17.23
C GLY A 224 -5.76 9.88 -18.24
N LYS A 225 -6.38 8.74 -18.31
CA LYS A 225 -7.50 8.51 -19.23
C LYS A 225 -8.75 9.26 -18.76
N ARG A 226 -9.40 9.98 -19.66
CA ARG A 226 -10.66 10.71 -19.42
C ARG A 226 -11.90 9.78 -19.31
N ASN A 227 -11.75 8.61 -18.70
CA ASN A 227 -12.81 7.58 -18.65
C ASN A 227 -13.65 7.62 -17.35
N GLY A 228 -13.39 8.59 -16.47
CA GLY A 228 -14.12 8.76 -15.20
C GLY A 228 -13.76 7.76 -14.09
N SER A 229 -12.95 6.75 -14.37
CA SER A 229 -12.50 5.80 -13.35
C SER A 229 -11.41 6.41 -12.49
N ALA A 230 -11.49 6.20 -11.17
CA ALA A 230 -10.42 6.58 -10.26
C ALA A 230 -9.19 5.67 -10.47
N ASN A 231 -8.00 6.26 -10.38
CA ASN A 231 -6.74 5.56 -10.55
C ASN A 231 -5.68 6.13 -9.60
N ARG A 232 -4.83 5.26 -9.05
CA ARG A 232 -3.62 5.66 -8.34
C ARG A 232 -2.44 5.59 -9.31
N THR A 233 -1.73 6.70 -9.46
CA THR A 233 -0.59 6.84 -10.35
C THR A 233 0.66 7.16 -9.53
N THR A 234 1.76 6.48 -9.80
CA THR A 234 3.07 6.79 -9.21
C THR A 234 3.88 7.61 -10.20
N VAL A 235 4.32 8.79 -9.79
CA VAL A 235 5.30 9.60 -10.50
C VAL A 235 6.67 9.27 -9.95
N GLN A 236 7.59 8.84 -10.81
CA GLN A 236 8.93 8.40 -10.43
C GLN A 236 9.98 9.26 -11.13
N SER A 237 11.04 9.62 -10.38
CA SER A 237 12.20 10.27 -10.94
C SER A 237 12.95 9.37 -11.92
N PRO A 238 13.72 9.93 -12.84
CA PRO A 238 14.83 9.19 -13.45
C PRO A 238 15.75 8.61 -12.37
N GLU A 239 16.66 7.74 -12.79
CA GLU A 239 17.72 7.26 -11.91
C GLU A 239 18.52 8.45 -11.36
N ILE A 240 18.68 8.48 -10.02
CA ILE A 240 19.43 9.49 -9.28
C ILE A 240 20.64 8.78 -8.70
N ASN A 241 21.79 9.44 -8.70
CA ASN A 241 22.97 8.94 -8.02
C ASN A 241 23.66 10.13 -7.34
N LEU A 242 23.05 10.58 -6.25
CA LEU A 242 23.59 11.68 -5.45
C LEU A 242 23.37 11.42 -3.97
N SER A 243 24.13 12.14 -3.14
CA SER A 243 24.03 12.03 -1.70
C SER A 243 23.52 13.35 -1.11
N ALA A 244 22.40 13.30 -0.37
CA ALA A 244 21.79 14.45 0.28
C ALA A 244 21.10 14.06 1.59
N ARG A 245 20.91 15.05 2.48
CA ARG A 245 20.13 14.90 3.71
C ARG A 245 18.68 15.34 3.52
N TYR A 246 18.45 16.41 2.76
CA TYR A 246 17.11 16.96 2.58
C TYR A 246 16.63 16.77 1.15
N ILE A 247 15.38 16.41 1.01
CA ILE A 247 14.70 16.29 -0.27
C ILE A 247 13.50 17.23 -0.24
N LYS A 248 13.43 18.16 -1.18
CA LYS A 248 12.25 19.01 -1.37
C LYS A 248 11.48 18.52 -2.59
N ILE A 249 10.20 18.34 -2.43
CA ILE A 249 9.27 17.91 -3.47
C ILE A 249 8.20 18.97 -3.61
N LYS A 250 7.97 19.39 -4.86
CA LYS A 250 6.90 20.30 -5.22
C LYS A 250 6.08 19.69 -6.35
N ALA A 251 4.78 19.46 -6.11
CA ALA A 251 3.85 19.00 -7.14
C ALA A 251 2.90 20.15 -7.51
N ILE A 252 2.95 20.56 -8.76
CA ILE A 252 2.21 21.73 -9.26
C ILE A 252 0.75 21.35 -9.47
N ASN A 253 -0.13 21.93 -8.68
CA ASN A 253 -1.57 21.77 -8.86
C ASN A 253 -2.02 22.46 -10.16
N ARG A 254 -2.93 21.86 -10.88
CA ARG A 254 -3.56 22.47 -12.07
C ARG A 254 -4.32 23.76 -11.73
N GLY A 255 -4.77 23.93 -10.48
CA GLY A 255 -5.52 25.05 -9.98
C GLY A 255 -7.01 24.97 -10.29
N THR A 256 -7.37 24.74 -11.55
CA THR A 256 -8.76 24.65 -12.00
C THR A 256 -9.02 23.41 -12.84
N CYS A 257 -10.26 22.96 -12.81
CA CYS A 257 -10.73 21.89 -13.67
C CYS A 257 -10.63 22.29 -15.15
N PRO A 258 -10.12 21.42 -16.02
CA PRO A 258 -9.92 21.73 -17.45
C PRO A 258 -11.25 21.87 -18.20
N ASP A 259 -11.23 22.51 -19.39
CA ASP A 259 -12.41 22.84 -20.20
C ASP A 259 -13.27 21.63 -20.59
N TRP A 260 -12.67 20.47 -20.72
CA TRP A 260 -13.39 19.23 -21.05
C TRP A 260 -14.17 18.63 -19.87
N HIS A 261 -13.91 19.10 -18.63
CA HIS A 261 -14.52 18.58 -17.43
C HIS A 261 -15.89 19.24 -17.17
N PRO A 262 -16.92 18.50 -16.69
CA PRO A 262 -18.24 19.11 -16.38
C PRO A 262 -18.19 20.29 -15.41
N GLY A 263 -17.18 20.34 -14.55
CA GLY A 263 -16.90 21.45 -13.61
C GLY A 263 -15.81 22.40 -14.09
N ALA A 264 -15.67 22.61 -15.42
CA ALA A 264 -14.63 23.48 -15.99
C ALA A 264 -14.52 24.84 -15.30
N GLY A 265 -13.30 25.28 -15.01
CA GLY A 265 -13.03 26.52 -14.27
C GLY A 265 -13.24 26.42 -12.74
N GLY A 266 -13.82 25.36 -12.24
CA GLY A 266 -13.92 25.09 -10.80
C GLY A 266 -12.57 24.68 -10.20
N LYS A 267 -12.46 24.76 -8.89
CA LYS A 267 -11.21 24.48 -8.15
C LYS A 267 -10.83 23.00 -8.22
N SER A 268 -9.58 22.71 -8.57
CA SER A 268 -9.07 21.35 -8.64
C SER A 268 -8.26 20.96 -7.40
N TRP A 269 -8.25 19.67 -7.14
CA TRP A 269 -7.47 19.04 -6.08
C TRP A 269 -6.26 18.31 -6.64
N VAL A 270 -5.16 18.33 -5.88
CA VAL A 270 -4.08 17.34 -5.95
C VAL A 270 -4.13 16.51 -4.67
N PHE A 271 -4.11 15.18 -4.82
CA PHE A 271 -4.07 14.24 -3.71
C PHE A 271 -2.81 13.40 -3.79
N ALA A 272 -2.07 13.33 -2.67
CA ALA A 272 -0.88 12.49 -2.54
C ALA A 272 -0.97 11.58 -1.30
N ASP A 273 -0.34 10.41 -1.37
CA ASP A 273 -0.33 9.41 -0.30
C ASP A 273 1.06 9.19 0.31
N GLU A 274 2.03 8.76 -0.48
CA GLU A 274 3.32 8.31 0.03
C GLU A 274 4.48 8.73 -0.88
N ILE A 275 5.61 9.09 -0.29
CA ILE A 275 6.86 9.41 -0.95
C ILE A 275 7.88 8.32 -0.63
N PHE A 276 8.38 7.66 -1.67
CA PHE A 276 9.44 6.67 -1.54
C PHE A 276 10.79 7.27 -1.96
N VAL A 277 11.81 7.02 -1.14
CA VAL A 277 13.21 7.38 -1.39
C VAL A 277 14.04 6.11 -1.36
N GLU A 278 14.65 5.77 -2.50
CA GLU A 278 15.50 4.58 -2.68
C GLU A 278 16.98 4.90 -2.45
#